data_8bc6cef8ce24610f9713f88c9b4492f4
#
_entry.id   8bc6cef8ce24610f9713f88c9b4492f4
#
_cell.length_a   1.000
_cell.length_b   1.000
_cell.length_c   1.000
_cell.angle_alpha   90.00
_cell.angle_beta   90.00
_cell.angle_gamma   90.00
#
_symmetry.space_group_name_H-M   'P 1'
#
loop_
_entity.id
_entity.type
_entity.pdbx_description
1 polymer ?
#
loop_
_entity_poly.entity_id
_entity_poly.type
_entity_poly.pdbx_seq_one_letter_code
_entity_poly.pdbx_strand_id
1 'polypeptide(L)'
;EWSNSDEGKESVVVPNVIGKTASDAKKTLEDLKLKVEIDYGEDSTKSNGIVLNQSYSQNYVLKEGDLIKITVNRRVVEKTLTVTGIPEGTEKNNITVRERIDGGALNNTTFAYDEEKNALSFTVNGYEKLSYEVLVNGSVIKSGDEPF
;
A
#
# COMPACT_ATOMS: atom_id res chain seq x y z
N GLU A 1 -4.86 37.96 34.54
CA GLU A 1 -5.41 36.85 33.79
C GLU A 1 -4.31 36.00 33.15
N TRP A 2 -4.49 34.76 33.07
CA TRP A 2 -3.58 33.86 32.44
C TRP A 2 -4.29 33.09 31.33
N SER A 3 -3.53 32.66 30.37
CA SER A 3 -4.03 31.87 29.26
C SER A 3 -3.27 30.54 29.22
N ASN A 4 -3.98 29.45 29.17
CA ASN A 4 -3.42 28.11 29.05
C ASN A 4 -3.39 27.74 27.60
N SER A 5 -2.29 27.14 27.15
CA SER A 5 -2.16 26.67 25.76
C SER A 5 -3.24 25.67 25.37
N ASP A 6 -3.84 25.01 26.33
CA ASP A 6 -4.94 24.05 26.11
C ASP A 6 -6.32 24.70 26.20
N GLU A 7 -6.38 26.01 26.51
CA GLU A 7 -7.64 26.70 26.57
C GLU A 7 -8.30 26.73 25.20
N GLY A 8 -9.55 26.36 25.14
CA GLY A 8 -10.30 26.23 23.89
C GLY A 8 -10.14 24.89 23.18
N LYS A 9 -9.23 24.03 23.64
CA LYS A 9 -9.08 22.68 23.10
C LYS A 9 -10.04 21.74 23.82
N GLU A 10 -10.74 20.95 23.03
CA GLU A 10 -11.68 19.99 23.58
C GLU A 10 -11.00 18.67 23.88
N SER A 11 -11.54 17.96 24.86
CA SER A 11 -11.11 16.60 25.17
C SER A 11 -11.57 15.64 24.08
N VAL A 12 -10.71 14.69 23.74
CA VAL A 12 -10.96 13.69 22.72
C VAL A 12 -10.78 12.31 23.34
N VAL A 13 -11.80 11.48 23.22
CA VAL A 13 -11.73 10.08 23.67
C VAL A 13 -11.14 9.25 22.51
N VAL A 14 -10.05 8.54 22.79
CA VAL A 14 -9.36 7.73 21.80
C VAL A 14 -10.23 6.52 21.41
N PRO A 15 -10.57 6.35 20.13
CA PRO A 15 -11.30 5.17 19.66
C PRO A 15 -10.36 3.99 19.44
N ASN A 16 -10.93 2.80 19.31
CA ASN A 16 -10.16 1.63 18.90
C ASN A 16 -10.07 1.60 17.39
N VAL A 17 -8.86 1.76 16.86
CA VAL A 17 -8.60 1.68 15.40
C VAL A 17 -7.80 0.44 15.03
N ILE A 18 -7.46 -0.41 15.98
CA ILE A 18 -6.77 -1.68 15.71
C ILE A 18 -7.67 -2.56 14.85
N GLY A 19 -7.11 -3.12 13.79
CA GLY A 19 -7.85 -3.95 12.85
C GLY A 19 -8.50 -3.19 11.71
N LYS A 20 -8.48 -1.86 11.74
CA LYS A 20 -8.95 -1.04 10.62
C LYS A 20 -7.82 -0.85 9.61
N THR A 21 -8.19 -0.43 8.39
CA THR A 21 -7.16 -0.03 7.42
C THR A 21 -6.50 1.26 7.90
N ALA A 22 -5.25 1.46 7.47
CA ALA A 22 -4.51 2.69 7.83
C ALA A 22 -5.26 3.95 7.40
N SER A 23 -5.88 3.92 6.22
CA SER A 23 -6.66 5.03 5.69
C SER A 23 -7.86 5.35 6.58
N ASP A 24 -8.65 4.34 6.96
CA ASP A 24 -9.81 4.51 7.82
C ASP A 24 -9.42 4.96 9.22
N ALA A 25 -8.34 4.37 9.77
CA ALA A 25 -7.84 4.74 11.09
C ALA A 25 -7.40 6.20 11.12
N LYS A 26 -6.62 6.61 10.12
CA LYS A 26 -6.14 7.98 10.00
C LYS A 26 -7.30 8.95 9.91
N LYS A 27 -8.28 8.65 9.07
CA LYS A 27 -9.46 9.50 8.91
C LYS A 27 -10.24 9.61 10.22
N THR A 28 -10.47 8.51 10.89
CA THR A 28 -11.19 8.49 12.17
C THR A 28 -10.51 9.38 13.21
N LEU A 29 -9.18 9.27 13.30
CA LEU A 29 -8.41 10.05 14.28
C LEU A 29 -8.32 11.53 13.89
N GLU A 30 -8.16 11.83 12.60
CA GLU A 30 -8.12 13.22 12.11
C GLU A 30 -9.47 13.92 12.26
N ASP A 31 -10.56 13.19 12.11
CA ASP A 31 -11.91 13.73 12.32
C ASP A 31 -12.11 14.15 13.79
N LEU A 32 -11.34 13.58 14.71
CA LEU A 32 -11.31 13.95 16.12
C LEU A 32 -10.31 15.07 16.42
N LYS A 33 -9.71 15.66 15.39
CA LYS A 33 -8.71 16.73 15.50
C LYS A 33 -7.39 16.28 16.13
N LEU A 34 -7.08 15.01 16.05
CA LEU A 34 -5.79 14.47 16.47
C LEU A 34 -4.80 14.47 15.31
N LYS A 35 -3.52 14.55 15.64
CA LYS A 35 -2.44 14.36 14.66
C LYS A 35 -2.06 12.88 14.65
N VAL A 36 -1.86 12.34 13.46
CA VAL A 36 -1.57 10.92 13.29
C VAL A 36 -0.17 10.73 12.72
N GLU A 37 0.63 9.91 13.39
CA GLU A 37 1.93 9.46 12.90
C GLU A 37 1.84 7.95 12.65
N ILE A 38 2.39 7.50 11.52
CA ILE A 38 2.33 6.10 11.12
C ILE A 38 3.72 5.48 11.27
N ASP A 39 3.80 4.42 12.08
CA ASP A 39 4.94 3.53 12.14
C ASP A 39 4.56 2.21 11.47
N TYR A 40 5.54 1.43 11.08
CA TYR A 40 5.31 0.16 10.41
C TYR A 40 5.84 -1.00 11.24
N GLY A 41 5.09 -2.09 11.23
CA GLY A 41 5.47 -3.35 11.86
C GLY A 41 5.13 -4.50 10.94
N GLU A 42 5.50 -5.70 11.32
CA GLU A 42 5.24 -6.91 10.54
C GLU A 42 4.47 -7.93 11.38
N ASP A 43 3.35 -8.39 10.83
CA ASP A 43 2.60 -9.51 11.38
C ASP A 43 2.14 -10.36 10.19
N SER A 44 2.71 -11.55 10.07
CA SER A 44 2.42 -12.45 8.95
C SER A 44 0.98 -13.00 8.98
N THR A 45 0.28 -12.85 10.09
CA THR A 45 -1.10 -13.31 10.23
C THR A 45 -2.12 -12.27 9.80
N LYS A 46 -1.67 -11.05 9.49
CA LYS A 46 -2.52 -9.93 9.10
C LYS A 46 -2.21 -9.45 7.70
N SER A 47 -3.20 -8.86 7.06
CA SER A 47 -3.02 -8.24 5.75
C SER A 47 -2.23 -6.93 5.88
N ASN A 48 -1.51 -6.58 4.82
CA ASN A 48 -0.81 -5.31 4.76
C ASN A 48 -1.82 -4.16 4.82
N GLY A 49 -1.42 -3.05 5.43
CA GLY A 49 -2.26 -1.87 5.54
C GLY A 49 -3.21 -1.88 6.73
N ILE A 50 -3.21 -2.93 7.53
CA ILE A 50 -4.06 -3.03 8.71
C ILE A 50 -3.32 -2.51 9.93
N VAL A 51 -4.03 -1.76 10.79
CA VAL A 51 -3.47 -1.22 12.03
C VAL A 51 -3.27 -2.36 13.03
N LEU A 52 -2.03 -2.52 13.48
CA LEU A 52 -1.64 -3.56 14.46
C LEU A 52 -1.70 -3.05 15.89
N ASN A 53 -1.45 -1.76 16.08
CA ASN A 53 -1.35 -1.18 17.42
C ASN A 53 -1.57 0.32 17.36
N GLN A 54 -1.89 0.91 18.50
CA GLN A 54 -2.00 2.36 18.66
C GLN A 54 -1.33 2.78 19.98
N SER A 55 -0.74 3.98 20.00
CA SER A 55 0.07 4.43 21.12
C SER A 55 -0.74 4.74 22.37
N TYR A 56 -2.03 5.02 22.22
CA TYR A 56 -2.93 5.22 23.34
C TYR A 56 -4.08 4.23 23.22
N SER A 57 -4.44 3.63 24.36
CA SER A 57 -5.53 2.66 24.42
C SER A 57 -6.88 3.31 24.16
N GLN A 58 -7.84 2.51 23.72
CA GLN A 58 -9.22 2.94 23.61
C GLN A 58 -9.70 3.57 24.95
N ASN A 59 -10.45 4.65 24.85
CA ASN A 59 -10.99 5.42 25.95
C ASN A 59 -9.99 6.30 26.69
N TYR A 60 -8.72 6.32 26.27
CA TYR A 60 -7.77 7.30 26.79
C TYR A 60 -8.22 8.70 26.37
N VAL A 61 -8.04 9.69 27.22
CA VAL A 61 -8.47 11.06 26.92
C VAL A 61 -7.29 11.91 26.51
N LEU A 62 -7.35 12.46 25.30
CA LEU A 62 -6.38 13.38 24.75
C LEU A 62 -7.04 14.76 24.55
N LYS A 63 -6.31 15.70 24.04
CA LYS A 63 -6.80 17.03 23.64
C LYS A 63 -6.68 17.17 22.13
N GLU A 64 -7.51 17.98 21.52
CA GLU A 64 -7.38 18.31 20.13
C GLU A 64 -5.97 18.81 19.82
N GLY A 65 -5.38 18.30 18.75
CA GLY A 65 -4.00 18.63 18.34
C GLY A 65 -2.94 17.70 18.92
N ASP A 66 -3.30 16.82 19.85
CA ASP A 66 -2.34 15.84 20.36
C ASP A 66 -1.98 14.81 19.31
N LEU A 67 -0.78 14.25 19.41
CA LEU A 67 -0.27 13.26 18.49
C LEU A 67 -0.57 11.85 18.98
N ILE A 68 -1.09 11.02 18.09
CA ILE A 68 -1.25 9.59 18.32
C ILE A 68 -0.49 8.84 17.22
N LYS A 69 0.23 7.80 17.60
CA LYS A 69 0.92 6.92 16.67
C LYS A 69 0.11 5.66 16.45
N ILE A 70 0.04 5.21 15.21
CA ILE A 70 -0.51 3.91 14.87
C ILE A 70 0.57 3.09 14.18
N THR A 71 0.59 1.79 14.48
CA THR A 71 1.50 0.86 13.83
C THR A 71 0.70 0.10 12.77
N VAL A 72 1.16 0.17 11.53
CA VAL A 72 0.48 -0.42 10.38
C VAL A 72 1.29 -1.59 9.86
N ASN A 73 0.61 -2.68 9.54
CA ASN A 73 1.27 -3.86 9.01
C ASN A 73 1.84 -3.57 7.62
N ARG A 74 3.13 -3.82 7.45
CA ARG A 74 3.82 -3.63 6.19
C ARG A 74 4.85 -4.73 6.01
N ARG A 75 4.43 -5.78 5.33
CA ARG A 75 5.24 -6.95 5.07
C ARG A 75 5.44 -7.10 3.57
N VAL A 76 6.67 -7.37 3.15
CA VAL A 76 6.97 -7.62 1.73
C VAL A 76 6.25 -8.88 1.29
N VAL A 77 5.53 -8.78 0.19
CA VAL A 77 4.81 -9.89 -0.43
C VAL A 77 5.38 -10.11 -1.83
N GLU A 78 5.75 -11.34 -2.14
CA GLU A 78 6.17 -11.74 -3.47
C GLU A 78 4.93 -12.08 -4.30
N LYS A 79 4.88 -11.56 -5.53
CA LYS A 79 3.78 -11.81 -6.44
C LYS A 79 4.30 -12.18 -7.82
N THR A 80 3.82 -13.28 -8.36
CA THR A 80 4.12 -13.71 -9.73
C THR A 80 2.86 -13.52 -10.57
N LEU A 81 3.00 -12.81 -11.69
CA LEU A 81 1.92 -12.63 -12.65
C LEU A 81 2.24 -13.36 -13.93
N THR A 82 1.23 -14.00 -14.49
CA THR A 82 1.31 -14.61 -15.81
C THR A 82 0.39 -13.83 -16.75
N VAL A 83 0.96 -13.37 -17.86
CA VAL A 83 0.23 -12.62 -18.87
C VAL A 83 0.14 -13.49 -20.13
N THR A 84 -1.09 -13.76 -20.55
CA THR A 84 -1.38 -14.55 -21.73
C THR A 84 -1.80 -13.64 -22.88
N GLY A 85 -1.98 -14.24 -24.08
CA GLY A 85 -2.46 -13.48 -25.23
C GLY A 85 -1.40 -12.63 -25.89
N ILE A 86 -0.12 -12.95 -25.70
CA ILE A 86 0.95 -12.33 -26.47
C ILE A 86 0.77 -12.74 -27.94
N PRO A 87 0.84 -11.79 -28.89
CA PRO A 87 0.65 -12.13 -30.30
C PRO A 87 1.61 -13.23 -30.77
N GLU A 88 1.09 -14.19 -31.52
CA GLU A 88 1.88 -15.29 -32.06
C GLU A 88 3.03 -14.74 -32.91
N GLY A 89 4.20 -15.37 -32.77
CA GLY A 89 5.38 -14.94 -33.51
C GLY A 89 6.12 -13.77 -32.88
N THR A 90 5.69 -13.29 -31.73
CA THR A 90 6.40 -12.22 -31.02
C THR A 90 7.72 -12.75 -30.48
N GLU A 91 8.80 -12.04 -30.73
CA GLU A 91 10.11 -12.37 -30.16
C GLU A 91 10.27 -11.68 -28.81
N LYS A 92 10.98 -12.33 -27.90
CA LYS A 92 11.20 -11.80 -26.54
C LYS A 92 11.80 -10.40 -26.55
N ASN A 93 12.72 -10.12 -27.49
CA ASN A 93 13.37 -8.81 -27.59
C ASN A 93 12.42 -7.67 -27.92
N ASN A 94 11.23 -7.98 -28.43
CA ASN A 94 10.23 -6.99 -28.79
C ASN A 94 9.20 -6.79 -27.68
N ILE A 95 9.35 -7.49 -26.53
CA ILE A 95 8.47 -7.40 -25.40
C ILE A 95 9.14 -6.56 -24.31
N THR A 96 8.39 -5.63 -23.75
CA THR A 96 8.80 -4.86 -22.58
C THR A 96 7.74 -5.01 -21.51
N VAL A 97 8.17 -5.30 -20.28
CA VAL A 97 7.28 -5.32 -19.12
C VAL A 97 7.73 -4.21 -18.20
N ARG A 98 6.82 -3.32 -17.85
CA ARG A 98 7.08 -2.23 -16.93
C ARG A 98 6.19 -2.38 -15.72
N GLU A 99 6.72 -2.05 -14.54
CA GLU A 99 5.98 -2.11 -13.30
C GLU A 99 6.21 -0.86 -12.46
N ARG A 100 5.21 -0.55 -11.68
CA ARG A 100 5.27 0.46 -10.62
C ARG A 100 4.77 -0.20 -9.35
N ILE A 101 5.63 -0.23 -8.34
CA ILE A 101 5.35 -0.88 -7.07
C ILE A 101 5.00 0.19 -6.04
N ASP A 102 3.83 0.05 -5.42
CA ASP A 102 3.36 0.95 -4.35
C ASP A 102 3.42 2.43 -4.73
N GLY A 103 3.11 2.74 -5.99
CA GLY A 103 3.10 4.12 -6.46
C GLY A 103 4.48 4.73 -6.71
N GLY A 104 5.53 3.92 -6.65
CA GLY A 104 6.90 4.37 -6.90
C GLY A 104 7.21 4.63 -8.38
N ALA A 105 8.49 4.63 -8.73
CA ALA A 105 8.92 4.88 -10.09
C ALA A 105 8.51 3.75 -11.04
N LEU A 106 8.32 4.09 -12.30
CA LEU A 106 8.07 3.12 -13.37
C LEU A 106 9.41 2.51 -13.79
N ASN A 107 9.52 1.19 -13.68
CA ASN A 107 10.74 0.45 -14.00
C ASN A 107 10.46 -0.65 -15.02
N ASN A 108 11.50 -0.99 -15.80
CA ASN A 108 11.44 -2.18 -16.61
C ASN A 108 11.75 -3.39 -15.73
N THR A 109 10.99 -4.47 -15.89
CA THR A 109 11.22 -5.69 -15.12
C THR A 109 11.62 -6.84 -16.03
N THR A 110 12.38 -7.76 -15.47
CA THR A 110 12.74 -9.00 -16.17
C THR A 110 11.54 -9.95 -16.15
N PHE A 111 11.44 -10.78 -17.15
CA PHE A 111 10.34 -11.71 -17.29
C PHE A 111 10.81 -12.98 -18.01
N ALA A 112 10.07 -14.06 -17.79
CA ALA A 112 10.22 -15.31 -18.56
C ALA A 112 9.15 -15.34 -19.64
N TYR A 113 9.53 -15.76 -20.85
CA TYR A 113 8.61 -15.81 -21.98
C TYR A 113 8.54 -17.24 -22.53
N ASP A 114 7.32 -17.74 -22.67
CA ASP A 114 7.05 -19.04 -23.28
C ASP A 114 6.37 -18.80 -24.63
N GLU A 115 7.16 -18.92 -25.71
CA GLU A 115 6.67 -18.71 -27.06
C GLU A 115 5.57 -19.72 -27.46
N GLU A 116 5.66 -20.95 -26.97
CA GLU A 116 4.68 -21.98 -27.31
C GLU A 116 3.30 -21.66 -26.75
N LYS A 117 3.27 -21.04 -25.57
CA LYS A 117 2.02 -20.67 -24.91
C LYS A 117 1.60 -19.23 -25.16
N ASN A 118 2.43 -18.44 -25.85
CA ASN A 118 2.21 -17.02 -26.06
C ASN A 118 1.95 -16.31 -24.72
N ALA A 119 2.75 -16.66 -23.71
CA ALA A 119 2.59 -16.20 -22.35
C ALA A 119 3.91 -15.80 -21.73
N LEU A 120 3.87 -14.82 -20.85
CA LEU A 120 5.03 -14.43 -20.06
C LEU A 120 4.68 -14.41 -18.60
N SER A 121 5.69 -14.48 -17.74
CA SER A 121 5.54 -14.33 -16.31
C SER A 121 6.66 -13.48 -15.74
N PHE A 122 6.35 -12.77 -14.68
CA PHE A 122 7.31 -11.98 -13.95
C PHE A 122 6.97 -11.96 -12.47
N THR A 123 7.98 -11.77 -11.63
CA THR A 123 7.83 -11.78 -10.18
C THR A 123 8.32 -10.46 -9.63
N VAL A 124 7.53 -9.88 -8.74
CA VAL A 124 7.83 -8.60 -8.08
C VAL A 124 7.52 -8.72 -6.59
N ASN A 125 8.14 -7.84 -5.82
CA ASN A 125 7.93 -7.76 -4.37
C ASN A 125 7.42 -6.38 -4.02
N GLY A 126 6.45 -6.31 -3.14
CA GLY A 126 5.88 -5.04 -2.72
C GLY A 126 4.99 -5.18 -1.51
N TYR A 127 4.32 -4.09 -1.16
CA TYR A 127 3.51 -4.02 0.05
C TYR A 127 2.01 -3.87 -0.23
N GLU A 128 1.64 -3.02 -1.16
CA GLU A 128 0.24 -2.65 -1.38
C GLU A 128 -0.28 -2.99 -2.77
N LYS A 129 0.30 -2.39 -3.80
CA LYS A 129 -0.24 -2.50 -5.14
C LYS A 129 0.86 -2.57 -6.19
N LEU A 130 0.65 -3.46 -7.15
CA LEU A 130 1.43 -3.53 -8.38
C LEU A 130 0.62 -2.91 -9.52
N SER A 131 1.20 -1.96 -10.22
CA SER A 131 0.69 -1.49 -11.50
C SER A 131 1.64 -1.97 -12.58
N TYR A 132 1.14 -2.53 -13.66
CA TYR A 132 1.99 -3.07 -14.71
C TYR A 132 1.45 -2.77 -16.09
N GLU A 133 2.36 -2.81 -17.07
CA GLU A 133 2.00 -2.79 -18.46
C GLU A 133 2.95 -3.66 -19.27
N VAL A 134 2.40 -4.31 -20.27
CA VAL A 134 3.14 -5.17 -21.21
C VAL A 134 3.07 -4.53 -22.58
N LEU A 135 4.23 -4.29 -23.18
CA LEU A 135 4.34 -3.69 -24.50
C LEU A 135 4.94 -4.69 -25.48
N VAL A 136 4.40 -4.70 -26.68
CA VAL A 136 4.96 -5.44 -27.81
C VAL A 136 5.22 -4.43 -28.91
N ASN A 137 6.47 -4.39 -29.38
CA ASN A 137 6.91 -3.42 -30.38
C ASN A 137 6.56 -1.97 -30.00
N GLY A 138 6.66 -1.67 -28.70
CA GLY A 138 6.40 -0.34 -28.17
C GLY A 138 4.95 0.00 -27.92
N SER A 139 4.02 -0.90 -28.22
CA SER A 139 2.58 -0.68 -27.99
C SER A 139 2.09 -1.47 -26.78
N VAL A 140 1.36 -0.82 -25.90
CA VAL A 140 0.77 -1.49 -24.74
C VAL A 140 -0.32 -2.45 -25.19
N ILE A 141 -0.14 -3.73 -24.90
CA ILE A 141 -1.13 -4.77 -25.23
C ILE A 141 -1.92 -5.20 -24.00
N LYS A 142 -1.38 -4.98 -22.81
CA LYS A 142 -2.05 -5.29 -21.55
C LYS A 142 -1.53 -4.39 -20.45
N SER A 143 -2.42 -3.98 -19.56
CA SER A 143 -2.05 -3.24 -18.35
C SER A 143 -3.06 -3.57 -17.26
N GLY A 144 -2.69 -3.32 -16.02
CA GLY A 144 -3.57 -3.55 -14.89
C GLY A 144 -2.94 -3.17 -13.57
N ASP A 145 -3.77 -3.24 -12.55
CA ASP A 145 -3.39 -3.04 -11.16
C ASP A 145 -3.77 -4.29 -10.38
N GLU A 146 -2.85 -4.77 -9.54
CA GLU A 146 -3.08 -5.94 -8.73
C GLU A 146 -2.64 -5.67 -7.29
N PRO A 147 -3.40 -6.08 -6.28
CA PRO A 147 -2.95 -5.97 -4.90
C PRO A 147 -1.85 -7.00 -4.61
N PHE A 148 -0.96 -6.62 -3.72
CA PHE A 148 0.02 -7.56 -3.18
C PHE A 148 -0.60 -8.44 -2.11
#